data_b7a7d56e13e37e5c20d27083236fbcb3
#
_entry.id   b7a7d56e13e37e5c20d27083236fbcb3
#
_cell.length_a   1.000
_cell.length_b   1.000
_cell.length_c   1.000
_cell.angle_alpha   90.00
_cell.angle_beta   90.00
_cell.angle_gamma   90.00
#
_symmetry.space_group_name_H-M   'P 1'
#
loop_
_entity.id
_entity.type
_entity.pdbx_description
1 polymer ?
#
loop_
_entity_poly.entity_id
_entity_poly.type
_entity_poly.pdbx_seq_one_letter_code
_entity_poly.pdbx_strand_id
1 'polypeptide(L)'
;MKKAEKFMAIGEYYDAASQYKQAYSKTPPKERDRRGLIAGKMAVCYRKFNSTPKAVAAYRNMVRYNKATVDDRLELGRQLLKNGDYKQAAEQFRVVLDSMPDNVLARNGLLSAQQAPVWKKQGSRYTVKRMDVFNSRRAEYSPMLSGDQFDQLYFTSTRNDATGDELSGITGTKNGDIFVSQKDDKGKW
;
A
#
# COMPACT_ATOMS: atom_id res chain seq x y z
N MET A 1 11.55 -20.01 5.45
CA MET A 1 10.11 -20.07 5.18
C MET A 1 9.30 -20.26 6.46
N LYS A 2 9.54 -21.28 7.30
CA LYS A 2 8.77 -21.49 8.55
C LYS A 2 8.67 -20.25 9.47
N LYS A 3 9.75 -19.46 9.62
CA LYS A 3 9.72 -18.21 10.42
C LYS A 3 8.80 -17.15 9.80
N ALA A 4 8.84 -16.99 8.47
CA ALA A 4 7.96 -16.07 7.75
C ALA A 4 6.48 -16.45 7.87
N GLU A 5 6.18 -17.75 7.83
CA GLU A 5 4.82 -18.27 8.00
C GLU A 5 4.28 -18.01 9.41
N LYS A 6 5.12 -18.13 10.43
CA LYS A 6 4.74 -17.78 11.82
C LYS A 6 4.36 -16.30 11.93
N PHE A 7 5.20 -15.39 11.43
CA PHE A 7 4.90 -13.95 11.42
C PHE A 7 3.62 -13.63 10.64
N MET A 8 3.45 -14.26 9.47
CA MET A 8 2.24 -14.05 8.67
C MET A 8 0.97 -14.52 9.39
N ALA A 9 1.04 -15.63 10.14
CA ALA A 9 -0.09 -16.19 10.88
C ALA A 9 -0.57 -15.29 12.03
N ILE A 10 0.34 -14.55 12.67
CA ILE A 10 0.01 -13.59 13.74
C ILE A 10 -0.19 -12.16 13.25
N GLY A 11 -0.17 -11.95 11.90
CA GLY A 11 -0.44 -10.65 11.29
C GLY A 11 0.76 -9.70 11.22
N GLU A 12 1.94 -10.11 11.60
CA GLU A 12 3.19 -9.32 11.50
C GLU A 12 3.71 -9.33 10.05
N TYR A 13 2.96 -8.66 9.18
CA TYR A 13 3.18 -8.72 7.72
C TYR A 13 4.50 -8.09 7.28
N TYR A 14 5.00 -7.07 7.97
CA TYR A 14 6.29 -6.46 7.65
C TYR A 14 7.43 -7.45 7.92
N ASP A 15 7.43 -8.10 9.08
CA ASP A 15 8.43 -9.07 9.45
C ASP A 15 8.34 -10.33 8.57
N ALA A 16 7.12 -10.78 8.29
CA ALA A 16 6.88 -11.86 7.34
C ALA A 16 7.47 -11.54 5.96
N ALA A 17 7.21 -10.33 5.41
CA ALA A 17 7.74 -9.88 4.13
C ALA A 17 9.28 -9.86 4.12
N SER A 18 9.89 -9.40 5.21
CA SER A 18 11.36 -9.36 5.37
C SER A 18 11.95 -10.76 5.30
N GLN A 19 11.35 -11.73 6.00
CA GLN A 19 11.79 -13.13 5.97
C GLN A 19 11.56 -13.79 4.60
N TYR A 20 10.41 -13.53 3.96
CA TYR A 20 10.16 -14.04 2.60
C TYR A 20 11.12 -13.42 1.57
N LYS A 21 11.45 -12.13 1.69
CA LYS A 21 12.44 -11.47 0.83
C LYS A 21 13.81 -12.14 0.96
N GLN A 22 14.26 -12.46 2.17
CA GLN A 22 15.50 -13.21 2.38
C GLN A 22 15.44 -14.61 1.77
N ALA A 23 14.31 -15.32 1.95
CA ALA A 23 14.11 -16.63 1.34
C ALA A 23 14.13 -16.55 -0.20
N TYR A 24 13.48 -15.54 -0.78
CA TYR A 24 13.47 -15.30 -2.23
C TYR A 24 14.88 -15.06 -2.79
N SER A 25 15.68 -14.23 -2.10
CA SER A 25 17.06 -13.93 -2.51
C SER A 25 17.97 -15.15 -2.46
N LYS A 26 17.76 -16.04 -1.48
CA LYS A 26 18.53 -17.29 -1.33
C LYS A 26 18.05 -18.41 -2.26
N THR A 27 16.89 -18.28 -2.89
CA THR A 27 16.35 -19.30 -3.81
C THR A 27 16.99 -19.13 -5.20
N PRO A 28 17.68 -20.15 -5.74
CA PRO A 28 18.31 -20.06 -7.05
C PRO A 28 17.33 -19.68 -8.16
N PRO A 29 17.76 -18.93 -9.20
CA PRO A 29 16.90 -18.53 -10.32
C PRO A 29 16.26 -19.72 -11.06
N LYS A 30 16.91 -20.87 -11.08
CA LYS A 30 16.40 -22.11 -11.72
C LYS A 30 15.19 -22.71 -10.98
N GLU A 31 15.06 -22.48 -9.68
CA GLU A 31 13.92 -22.92 -8.86
C GLU A 31 12.70 -21.99 -9.08
N ARG A 32 12.23 -21.90 -10.32
CA ARG A 32 11.18 -20.95 -10.74
C ARG A 32 9.89 -21.11 -9.94
N ASP A 33 9.46 -22.34 -9.71
CA ASP A 33 8.24 -22.65 -8.96
C ASP A 33 8.31 -22.14 -7.54
N ARG A 34 9.39 -22.41 -6.86
CA ARG A 34 9.62 -21.95 -5.49
C ARG A 34 9.69 -20.43 -5.39
N ARG A 35 10.39 -19.79 -6.35
CA ARG A 35 10.44 -18.33 -6.43
C ARG A 35 9.06 -17.71 -6.64
N GLY A 36 8.23 -18.32 -7.51
CA GLY A 36 6.86 -17.86 -7.74
C GLY A 36 5.98 -17.94 -6.51
N LEU A 37 6.04 -19.05 -5.78
CA LEU A 37 5.31 -19.22 -4.51
C LEU A 37 5.75 -18.22 -3.43
N ILE A 38 7.06 -18.01 -3.28
CA ILE A 38 7.59 -17.02 -2.32
C ILE A 38 7.16 -15.61 -2.74
N ALA A 39 7.21 -15.27 -4.03
CA ALA A 39 6.77 -13.98 -4.54
C ALA A 39 5.29 -13.72 -4.21
N GLY A 40 4.41 -14.74 -4.33
CA GLY A 40 3.01 -14.64 -3.92
C GLY A 40 2.84 -14.29 -2.44
N LYS A 41 3.57 -14.99 -1.56
CA LYS A 41 3.56 -14.70 -0.11
C LYS A 41 4.05 -13.28 0.19
N MET A 42 5.12 -12.83 -0.49
CA MET A 42 5.60 -11.45 -0.38
C MET A 42 4.55 -10.43 -0.84
N ALA A 43 3.87 -10.71 -1.95
CA ALA A 43 2.85 -9.83 -2.51
C ALA A 43 1.70 -9.60 -1.53
N VAL A 44 1.21 -10.68 -0.91
CA VAL A 44 0.17 -10.62 0.12
C VAL A 44 0.62 -9.77 1.31
N CYS A 45 1.84 -10.01 1.82
CA CYS A 45 2.37 -9.23 2.93
C CYS A 45 2.47 -7.74 2.58
N TYR A 46 3.10 -7.39 1.44
CA TYR A 46 3.25 -5.99 1.00
C TYR A 46 1.90 -5.29 0.81
N ARG A 47 0.89 -6.00 0.30
CA ARG A 47 -0.47 -5.49 0.17
C ARG A 47 -1.08 -5.16 1.53
N LYS A 48 -0.89 -6.04 2.53
CA LYS A 48 -1.46 -5.90 3.87
C LYS A 48 -0.98 -4.65 4.61
N PHE A 49 0.28 -4.25 4.44
CA PHE A 49 0.79 -3.00 5.02
C PHE A 49 0.96 -1.86 4.00
N ASN A 50 0.16 -1.89 2.92
CA ASN A 50 0.05 -0.80 1.94
C ASN A 50 1.35 -0.43 1.19
N SER A 51 2.32 -1.33 1.09
CA SER A 51 3.52 -1.12 0.28
C SER A 51 3.22 -1.43 -1.20
N THR A 52 2.38 -0.60 -1.83
CA THR A 52 1.83 -0.83 -3.18
C THR A 52 2.90 -1.10 -4.24
N PRO A 53 3.99 -0.32 -4.39
CA PRO A 53 4.99 -0.61 -5.41
C PRO A 53 5.66 -1.98 -5.22
N LYS A 54 5.95 -2.38 -3.96
CA LYS A 54 6.53 -3.69 -3.64
C LYS A 54 5.53 -4.82 -3.88
N ALA A 55 4.25 -4.61 -3.58
CA ALA A 55 3.19 -5.57 -3.87
C ALA A 55 3.07 -5.81 -5.38
N VAL A 56 3.03 -4.74 -6.20
CA VAL A 56 3.02 -4.83 -7.67
C VAL A 56 4.22 -5.64 -8.18
N ALA A 57 5.44 -5.32 -7.73
CA ALA A 57 6.64 -6.04 -8.16
C ALA A 57 6.59 -7.53 -7.80
N ALA A 58 6.10 -7.86 -6.61
CA ALA A 58 5.98 -9.24 -6.15
C ALA A 58 4.92 -10.02 -6.92
N TYR A 59 3.72 -9.45 -7.17
CA TYR A 59 2.69 -10.06 -8.01
C TYR A 59 3.16 -10.24 -9.46
N ARG A 60 3.86 -9.26 -10.06
CA ARG A 60 4.46 -9.41 -11.40
C ARG A 60 5.44 -10.59 -11.46
N ASN A 61 6.26 -10.77 -10.42
CA ASN A 61 7.15 -11.94 -10.32
C ASN A 61 6.36 -13.25 -10.26
N MET A 62 5.28 -13.30 -9.48
CA MET A 62 4.40 -14.48 -9.40
C MET A 62 3.80 -14.82 -10.77
N VAL A 63 3.30 -13.82 -11.52
CA VAL A 63 2.80 -13.98 -12.89
C VAL A 63 3.92 -14.50 -13.82
N ARG A 64 5.11 -13.89 -13.77
CA ARG A 64 6.26 -14.30 -14.59
C ARG A 64 6.70 -15.75 -14.36
N TYR A 65 6.49 -16.25 -13.16
CA TYR A 65 6.79 -17.65 -12.82
C TYR A 65 5.60 -18.60 -13.02
N ASN A 66 4.49 -18.12 -13.62
CA ASN A 66 3.27 -18.92 -13.89
C ASN A 66 2.67 -19.53 -12.61
N LYS A 67 2.71 -18.79 -11.49
CA LYS A 67 2.13 -19.22 -10.21
C LYS A 67 0.94 -18.35 -9.76
N ALA A 68 0.58 -17.36 -10.57
CA ALA A 68 -0.57 -16.51 -10.28
C ALA A 68 -1.88 -17.20 -10.67
N THR A 69 -2.82 -17.22 -9.72
CA THR A 69 -4.20 -17.60 -9.95
C THR A 69 -4.99 -16.44 -10.57
N VAL A 70 -6.26 -16.66 -10.91
CA VAL A 70 -7.16 -15.60 -11.37
C VAL A 70 -7.33 -14.53 -10.28
N ASP A 71 -7.46 -14.93 -9.01
CA ASP A 71 -7.57 -14.01 -7.88
C ASP A 71 -6.29 -13.20 -7.68
N ASP A 72 -5.11 -13.79 -7.88
CA ASP A 72 -3.85 -13.06 -7.81
C ASP A 72 -3.73 -12.01 -8.93
N ARG A 73 -4.28 -12.31 -10.12
CA ARG A 73 -4.35 -11.32 -11.21
C ARG A 73 -5.33 -10.20 -10.91
N LEU A 74 -6.48 -10.51 -10.29
CA LEU A 74 -7.42 -9.51 -9.80
C LEU A 74 -6.73 -8.57 -8.80
N GLU A 75 -6.02 -9.13 -7.83
CA GLU A 75 -5.27 -8.34 -6.85
C GLU A 75 -4.12 -7.54 -7.49
N LEU A 76 -3.40 -8.10 -8.45
CA LEU A 76 -2.40 -7.34 -9.23
C LEU A 76 -3.04 -6.14 -9.94
N GLY A 77 -4.17 -6.34 -10.59
CA GLY A 77 -4.94 -5.26 -11.23
C GLY A 77 -5.30 -4.15 -10.23
N ARG A 78 -5.79 -4.52 -9.05
CA ARG A 78 -6.12 -3.57 -7.98
C ARG A 78 -4.87 -2.82 -7.46
N GLN A 79 -3.74 -3.50 -7.28
CA GLN A 79 -2.50 -2.84 -6.86
C GLN A 79 -1.93 -1.91 -7.95
N LEU A 80 -2.04 -2.30 -9.23
CA LEU A 80 -1.66 -1.46 -10.36
C LEU A 80 -2.54 -0.21 -10.45
N LEU A 81 -3.85 -0.36 -10.28
CA LEU A 81 -4.80 0.76 -10.24
C LEU A 81 -4.43 1.75 -9.14
N LYS A 82 -4.15 1.24 -7.94
CA LYS A 82 -3.71 2.02 -6.77
C LYS A 82 -2.37 2.71 -7.01
N ASN A 83 -1.47 2.09 -7.79
CA ASN A 83 -0.16 2.64 -8.15
C ASN A 83 -0.24 3.69 -9.29
N GLY A 84 -1.39 3.85 -9.92
CA GLY A 84 -1.58 4.73 -11.07
C GLY A 84 -1.20 4.11 -12.42
N ASP A 85 -0.87 2.83 -12.46
CA ASP A 85 -0.51 2.06 -13.67
C ASP A 85 -1.78 1.59 -14.40
N TYR A 86 -2.66 2.52 -14.79
CA TYR A 86 -4.02 2.24 -15.26
C TYR A 86 -4.07 1.31 -16.48
N LYS A 87 -3.16 1.49 -17.45
CA LYS A 87 -3.11 0.63 -18.65
C LYS A 87 -2.87 -0.83 -18.27
N GLN A 88 -1.86 -1.08 -17.44
CA GLN A 88 -1.53 -2.43 -17.01
C GLN A 88 -2.59 -3.02 -16.08
N ALA A 89 -3.24 -2.18 -15.25
CA ALA A 89 -4.39 -2.60 -14.45
C ALA A 89 -5.52 -3.13 -15.33
N ALA A 90 -5.88 -2.37 -16.38
CA ALA A 90 -6.91 -2.78 -17.34
C ALA A 90 -6.58 -4.11 -18.03
N GLU A 91 -5.31 -4.34 -18.38
CA GLU A 91 -4.84 -5.61 -18.96
C GLU A 91 -5.09 -6.79 -18.00
N GLN A 92 -4.75 -6.63 -16.70
CA GLN A 92 -4.97 -7.70 -15.73
C GLN A 92 -6.46 -7.97 -15.49
N PHE A 93 -7.30 -6.94 -15.43
CA PHE A 93 -8.74 -7.12 -15.28
C PHE A 93 -9.37 -7.80 -16.49
N ARG A 94 -8.91 -7.54 -17.72
CA ARG A 94 -9.35 -8.27 -18.92
C ARG A 94 -9.02 -9.75 -18.83
N VAL A 95 -7.78 -10.10 -18.45
CA VAL A 95 -7.39 -11.51 -18.25
C VAL A 95 -8.28 -12.21 -17.22
N VAL A 96 -8.69 -11.50 -16.15
CA VAL A 96 -9.65 -12.05 -15.18
C VAL A 96 -11.01 -12.28 -15.83
N LEU A 97 -11.51 -11.30 -16.60
CA LEU A 97 -12.83 -11.37 -17.26
C LEU A 97 -12.86 -12.42 -18.38
N ASP A 98 -11.75 -12.68 -19.05
CA ASP A 98 -11.64 -13.78 -20.05
C ASP A 98 -11.89 -15.15 -19.41
N SER A 99 -11.49 -15.33 -18.13
CA SER A 99 -11.68 -16.58 -17.38
C SER A 99 -12.97 -16.57 -16.55
N MET A 100 -13.42 -15.41 -16.10
CA MET A 100 -14.59 -15.20 -15.23
C MET A 100 -15.39 -13.98 -15.69
N PRO A 101 -16.20 -14.08 -16.75
CA PRO A 101 -16.88 -12.92 -17.37
C PRO A 101 -17.80 -12.16 -16.40
N ASP A 102 -18.36 -12.84 -15.41
CA ASP A 102 -19.28 -12.25 -14.43
C ASP A 102 -18.60 -11.70 -13.17
N ASN A 103 -17.26 -11.64 -13.15
CA ASN A 103 -16.53 -11.10 -12.00
C ASN A 103 -16.76 -9.59 -11.88
N VAL A 104 -17.63 -9.20 -10.95
CA VAL A 104 -18.02 -7.80 -10.71
C VAL A 104 -16.82 -6.93 -10.32
N LEU A 105 -15.87 -7.46 -9.52
CA LEU A 105 -14.71 -6.69 -9.08
C LEU A 105 -13.77 -6.39 -10.24
N ALA A 106 -13.56 -7.35 -11.15
CA ALA A 106 -12.75 -7.15 -12.34
C ALA A 106 -13.43 -6.17 -13.32
N ARG A 107 -14.75 -6.25 -13.50
CA ARG A 107 -15.52 -5.33 -14.35
C ARG A 107 -15.43 -3.90 -13.82
N ASN A 108 -15.67 -3.69 -12.55
CA ASN A 108 -15.54 -2.37 -11.91
C ASN A 108 -14.10 -1.85 -11.92
N GLY A 109 -13.11 -2.74 -11.72
CA GLY A 109 -11.70 -2.41 -11.81
C GLY A 109 -11.29 -1.95 -13.22
N LEU A 110 -11.79 -2.63 -14.26
CA LEU A 110 -11.55 -2.25 -15.66
C LEU A 110 -12.14 -0.88 -15.97
N LEU A 111 -13.40 -0.64 -15.58
CA LEU A 111 -14.05 0.67 -15.75
C LEU A 111 -13.25 1.77 -15.02
N SER A 112 -12.85 1.52 -13.77
CA SER A 112 -12.04 2.47 -13.00
C SER A 112 -10.70 2.77 -13.68
N ALA A 113 -10.02 1.74 -14.21
CA ALA A 113 -8.75 1.92 -14.93
C ALA A 113 -8.90 2.73 -16.22
N GLN A 114 -10.04 2.63 -16.89
CA GLN A 114 -10.36 3.41 -18.10
C GLN A 114 -10.74 4.86 -17.77
N GLN A 115 -11.48 5.08 -16.69
CA GLN A 115 -11.98 6.41 -16.32
C GLN A 115 -10.97 7.25 -15.53
N ALA A 116 -10.09 6.63 -14.74
CA ALA A 116 -9.13 7.36 -13.91
C ALA A 116 -8.25 8.37 -14.66
N PRO A 117 -7.72 8.08 -15.87
CA PRO A 117 -7.00 9.07 -16.66
C PRO A 117 -7.86 10.28 -17.09
N VAL A 118 -9.15 10.04 -17.36
CA VAL A 118 -10.12 11.09 -17.71
C VAL A 118 -10.36 12.00 -16.52
N TRP A 119 -10.69 11.43 -15.37
CA TRP A 119 -10.90 12.17 -14.12
C TRP A 119 -9.67 12.97 -13.70
N LYS A 120 -8.48 12.39 -13.86
CA LYS A 120 -7.23 13.09 -13.56
C LYS A 120 -7.04 14.34 -14.44
N LYS A 121 -7.50 14.31 -15.71
CA LYS A 121 -7.43 15.47 -16.62
C LYS A 121 -8.50 16.51 -16.31
N GLN A 122 -9.69 16.08 -15.90
CA GLN A 122 -10.79 16.99 -15.56
C GLN A 122 -10.48 17.82 -14.29
N GLY A 123 -9.63 17.27 -13.42
CA GLY A 123 -9.32 17.90 -12.14
C GLY A 123 -10.51 17.92 -11.19
N SER A 124 -10.41 18.72 -10.17
CA SER A 124 -11.51 18.98 -9.22
C SER A 124 -11.61 20.48 -8.95
N ARG A 125 -12.76 20.93 -8.46
CA ARG A 125 -12.94 22.32 -7.97
C ARG A 125 -12.17 22.62 -6.68
N TYR A 126 -11.54 21.62 -6.07
CA TYR A 126 -10.74 21.78 -4.87
C TYR A 126 -9.26 21.83 -5.23
N THR A 127 -8.54 22.76 -4.60
CA THR A 127 -7.07 22.80 -4.64
C THR A 127 -6.53 22.21 -3.35
N VAL A 128 -5.83 21.07 -3.46
CA VAL A 128 -5.18 20.44 -2.32
C VAL A 128 -3.72 20.88 -2.29
N LYS A 129 -3.30 21.48 -1.15
CA LYS A 129 -1.91 21.87 -0.91
C LYS A 129 -1.35 21.12 0.27
N ARG A 130 -0.10 20.67 0.12
CA ARG A 130 0.65 20.13 1.24
C ARG A 130 0.99 21.26 2.22
N MET A 131 0.82 20.99 3.50
CA MET A 131 1.22 21.92 4.56
C MET A 131 2.53 21.42 5.21
N ASP A 132 3.65 21.93 4.74
CA ASP A 132 4.97 21.47 5.18
C ASP A 132 5.24 21.71 6.67
N VAL A 133 4.51 22.62 7.29
CA VAL A 133 4.54 22.85 8.75
C VAL A 133 4.10 21.61 9.53
N PHE A 134 3.12 20.85 8.99
CA PHE A 134 2.59 19.67 9.66
C PHE A 134 3.07 18.37 9.03
N ASN A 135 3.23 18.34 7.69
CA ASN A 135 3.53 17.12 6.97
C ASN A 135 5.02 16.80 7.00
N SER A 136 5.34 15.64 7.51
CA SER A 136 6.69 15.06 7.47
C SER A 136 6.86 14.11 6.27
N ARG A 137 7.94 13.32 6.29
CA ARG A 137 8.13 12.19 5.35
C ARG A 137 7.42 10.91 5.83
N ARG A 138 6.78 10.97 7.00
CA ARG A 138 6.03 9.87 7.61
C ARG A 138 4.54 10.08 7.38
N ALA A 139 3.73 9.28 8.05
CA ALA A 139 2.29 9.41 7.98
C ALA A 139 1.78 10.41 9.02
N GLU A 140 0.94 11.34 8.58
CA GLU A 140 0.12 12.20 9.40
C GLU A 140 -1.34 11.91 9.09
N TYR A 141 -2.16 11.71 10.13
CA TYR A 141 -3.57 11.35 9.98
C TYR A 141 -4.41 11.81 11.18
N SER A 142 -5.72 11.66 11.07
CA SER A 142 -6.69 12.04 12.11
C SER A 142 -6.55 13.48 12.60
N PRO A 143 -6.52 14.49 11.71
CA PRO A 143 -6.45 15.88 12.15
C PRO A 143 -7.75 16.28 12.84
N MET A 144 -7.63 17.03 13.95
CA MET A 144 -8.75 17.59 14.69
C MET A 144 -8.41 19.03 15.09
N LEU A 145 -9.23 19.98 14.65
CA LEU A 145 -9.16 21.36 15.10
C LEU A 145 -9.90 21.51 16.43
N SER A 146 -9.33 22.28 17.34
CA SER A 146 -9.84 22.56 18.69
C SER A 146 -9.56 24.02 19.05
N GLY A 147 -10.05 24.42 20.23
CA GLY A 147 -10.05 25.82 20.70
C GLY A 147 -11.26 26.61 20.19
N ASP A 148 -11.63 27.67 20.88
CA ASP A 148 -12.82 28.49 20.57
C ASP A 148 -12.71 29.16 19.18
N GLN A 149 -11.48 29.37 18.69
CA GLN A 149 -11.18 30.00 17.40
C GLN A 149 -10.52 29.03 16.43
N PHE A 150 -10.59 27.72 16.68
CA PHE A 150 -9.89 26.68 15.88
C PHE A 150 -8.39 26.99 15.72
N ASP A 151 -7.76 27.37 16.80
CA ASP A 151 -6.36 27.78 16.88
C ASP A 151 -5.43 26.64 17.30
N GLN A 152 -5.98 25.50 17.69
CA GLN A 152 -5.24 24.28 18.02
C GLN A 152 -5.51 23.18 16.99
N LEU A 153 -4.46 22.50 16.54
CA LEU A 153 -4.55 21.33 15.66
C LEU A 153 -3.91 20.14 16.34
N TYR A 154 -4.71 19.14 16.65
CA TYR A 154 -4.23 17.82 17.05
C TYR A 154 -4.17 16.92 15.83
N PHE A 155 -3.13 16.09 15.75
CA PHE A 155 -3.00 15.10 14.68
C PHE A 155 -2.12 13.94 15.14
N THR A 156 -2.34 12.77 14.59
CA THR A 156 -1.48 11.61 14.83
C THR A 156 -0.35 11.59 13.81
N SER A 157 0.88 11.28 14.25
CA SER A 157 2.03 11.14 13.36
C SER A 157 2.95 10.01 13.78
N THR A 158 3.53 9.32 12.79
CA THR A 158 4.58 8.31 12.97
C THR A 158 5.99 8.90 12.71
N ARG A 159 6.15 10.24 12.87
CA ARG A 159 7.43 10.94 12.69
C ARG A 159 8.50 10.45 13.67
N ASN A 160 9.73 10.85 13.44
CA ASN A 160 10.85 10.35 14.26
C ASN A 160 10.76 10.78 15.74
N ASP A 161 10.09 11.89 16.01
CA ASP A 161 9.88 12.43 17.37
C ASP A 161 8.77 11.68 18.15
N ALA A 162 8.05 10.74 17.50
CA ALA A 162 7.12 9.86 18.19
C ALA A 162 7.88 8.98 19.19
N THR A 163 7.28 8.73 20.37
CA THR A 163 7.89 7.95 21.45
C THR A 163 8.09 6.49 21.08
N GLY A 164 9.09 5.88 21.69
CA GLY A 164 9.46 4.47 21.47
C GLY A 164 10.28 4.26 20.19
N ASP A 165 11.21 3.33 20.23
CA ASP A 165 12.11 3.02 19.10
C ASP A 165 11.70 1.74 18.36
N GLU A 166 10.75 0.99 18.89
CA GLU A 166 10.30 -0.26 18.29
C GLU A 166 9.48 -0.02 17.03
N LEU A 167 9.78 -0.79 16.02
CA LEU A 167 8.99 -0.82 14.78
C LEU A 167 7.88 -1.85 14.87
N SER A 168 6.70 -1.47 14.45
CA SER A 168 5.58 -2.41 14.32
C SER A 168 5.93 -3.55 13.38
N GLY A 169 5.81 -4.78 13.83
CA GLY A 169 5.94 -5.99 12.99
C GLY A 169 4.89 -6.05 11.87
N ILE A 170 3.79 -5.31 12.01
CA ILE A 170 2.71 -5.21 11.02
C ILE A 170 3.11 -4.28 9.87
N THR A 171 3.59 -3.06 10.18
CA THR A 171 3.79 -1.98 9.20
C THR A 171 5.27 -1.66 8.94
N GLY A 172 6.17 -1.98 9.86
CA GLY A 172 7.58 -1.60 9.83
C GLY A 172 7.80 -0.10 10.09
N THR A 173 6.83 0.58 10.67
CA THR A 173 6.94 1.98 11.08
C THR A 173 6.86 2.09 12.59
N LYS A 174 7.34 3.20 13.16
CA LYS A 174 7.09 3.53 14.57
C LYS A 174 5.58 3.60 14.84
N ASN A 175 5.18 3.38 16.06
CA ASN A 175 3.83 3.70 16.51
C ASN A 175 3.59 5.20 16.39
N GLY A 176 2.34 5.58 16.20
CA GLY A 176 1.98 7.00 16.08
C GLY A 176 1.66 7.59 17.44
N ASP A 177 2.12 8.84 17.66
CA ASP A 177 1.71 9.66 18.78
C ASP A 177 0.80 10.79 18.35
N ILE A 178 0.10 11.40 19.32
CA ILE A 178 -0.70 12.59 19.11
C ILE A 178 0.21 13.81 19.29
N PHE A 179 0.25 14.64 18.26
CA PHE A 179 0.95 15.91 18.24
C PHE A 179 -0.07 17.05 18.29
N VAL A 180 0.35 18.15 18.88
CA VAL A 180 -0.43 19.38 18.89
C VAL A 180 0.39 20.51 18.30
N SER A 181 -0.26 21.37 17.54
CA SER A 181 0.27 22.64 17.09
C SER A 181 -0.75 23.74 17.44
N GLN A 182 -0.25 24.92 17.73
CA GLN A 182 -1.08 26.08 18.04
C GLN A 182 -0.69 27.24 17.15
N LYS A 183 -1.69 28.01 16.72
CA LYS A 183 -1.45 29.27 16.02
C LYS A 183 -0.78 30.28 16.96
N ASP A 184 0.08 31.09 16.41
CA ASP A 184 0.63 32.26 17.10
C ASP A 184 -0.39 33.38 17.20
N ASP A 185 -0.04 34.46 17.90
CA ASP A 185 -0.88 35.67 18.09
C ASP A 185 -1.28 36.35 16.75
N LYS A 186 -0.60 35.99 15.64
CA LYS A 186 -0.90 36.50 14.30
C LYS A 186 -1.75 35.52 13.49
N GLY A 187 -2.25 34.46 14.11
CA GLY A 187 -3.05 33.42 13.48
C GLY A 187 -2.27 32.49 12.55
N LYS A 188 -0.94 32.45 12.64
CA LYS A 188 -0.09 31.55 11.86
C LYS A 188 0.17 30.25 12.60
N TRP A 189 0.16 29.16 11.84
CA TRP A 189 0.64 27.86 12.30
C TRP A 189 2.16 27.79 12.31
#